data_d5f46e7b03fce42185f040877ed792a5
#
_entry.id   d5f46e7b03fce42185f040877ed792a5
#
_cell.length_a   1.000
_cell.length_b   1.000
_cell.length_c   1.000
_cell.angle_alpha   90.00
_cell.angle_beta   90.00
_cell.angle_gamma   90.00
#
_symmetry.space_group_name_H-M   'P 1'
#
loop_
_entity.id
_entity.type
_entity.pdbx_description
1 polymer ?
#
loop_
_entity_poly.entity_id
_entity_poly.type
_entity_poly.pdbx_seq_one_letter_code
_entity_poly.pdbx_strand_id
1 'polypeptide(L)'
;MNWPDMGSDTVLHVRGESRYIDDQPLPAGTLFAAVVPSPLARGRIASIDTSKAMTLPGVVGVYTARDIPGENQIGGIFPDEVLLPEEHLHYIGQPVAVTVARTQTAARRAAAAVLMVTEEEKPVLDPREAAERGEIIGTPRVFSRGDPDGAWKECDLLVEGRVETGGQEHLYLETQGCIAVPREDGGMKILSSTQGPTLVQKMVSRILGIEMHRTEVEVP
;
A
#
# COMPACT_ATOMS: atom_id res chain seq x y z
N MET A 1 8.75 3.90 42.76
CA MET A 1 7.68 3.30 41.97
C MET A 1 8.38 2.59 40.81
N ASN A 2 8.57 1.27 40.94
CA ASN A 2 9.11 0.48 39.83
C ASN A 2 8.02 0.45 38.73
N TRP A 3 8.34 0.92 37.56
CA TRP A 3 7.51 0.82 36.37
C TRP A 3 7.91 -0.46 35.61
N PRO A 4 7.35 -1.62 35.96
CA PRO A 4 7.87 -2.87 35.44
C PRO A 4 7.39 -3.17 34.01
N ASP A 5 6.44 -2.43 33.43
CA ASP A 5 5.82 -2.81 32.16
C ASP A 5 5.37 -1.64 31.26
N MET A 6 6.09 -0.55 31.27
CA MET A 6 6.05 0.28 30.05
C MET A 6 6.83 -0.49 28.99
N GLY A 7 6.17 -0.91 27.91
CA GLY A 7 6.81 -1.62 26.82
C GLY A 7 8.13 -0.96 26.46
N SER A 8 9.15 -1.73 26.16
CA SER A 8 10.52 -1.27 25.89
C SER A 8 10.54 -0.10 24.90
N ASP A 9 9.63 -0.09 23.95
CA ASP A 9 9.50 0.91 22.89
C ASP A 9 9.16 2.30 23.41
N THR A 10 8.26 2.42 24.40
CA THR A 10 7.90 3.73 24.98
C THR A 10 9.13 4.41 25.59
N VAL A 11 9.99 3.66 26.26
CA VAL A 11 11.21 4.19 26.85
C VAL A 11 12.20 4.62 25.78
N LEU A 12 12.35 3.82 24.73
CA LEU A 12 13.21 4.15 23.59
C LEU A 12 12.72 5.41 22.85
N HIS A 13 11.42 5.55 22.66
CA HIS A 13 10.84 6.73 22.01
C HIS A 13 11.14 8.02 22.77
N VAL A 14 10.91 8.06 24.09
CA VAL A 14 11.15 9.28 24.89
C VAL A 14 12.64 9.61 25.05
N ARG A 15 13.53 8.63 24.83
CA ARG A 15 14.98 8.82 24.84
C ARG A 15 15.56 9.16 23.47
N GLY A 16 14.76 9.05 22.39
CA GLY A 16 15.26 9.20 21.01
C GLY A 16 16.17 8.04 20.59
N GLU A 17 16.00 6.87 21.18
CA GLU A 17 16.80 5.66 20.94
C GLU A 17 16.04 4.62 20.07
N SER A 18 14.79 4.91 19.72
CA SER A 18 13.99 4.05 18.83
C SER A 18 14.64 3.91 17.47
N ARG A 19 14.61 2.72 16.93
CA ARG A 19 15.14 2.41 15.61
C ARG A 19 14.00 2.07 14.66
N TYR A 20 14.00 2.74 13.54
CA TYR A 20 13.05 2.56 12.44
C TYR A 20 13.65 1.67 11.34
N ILE A 21 12.88 1.36 10.32
CA ILE A 21 13.36 0.55 9.17
C ILE A 21 14.62 1.16 8.53
N ASP A 22 14.64 2.47 8.37
CA ASP A 22 15.79 3.18 7.76
C ASP A 22 17.07 3.15 8.63
N ASP A 23 16.93 2.86 9.94
CA ASP A 23 18.04 2.72 10.87
C ASP A 23 18.57 1.29 10.96
N GLN A 24 17.91 0.33 10.32
CA GLN A 24 18.32 -1.06 10.37
C GLN A 24 19.59 -1.30 9.52
N PRO A 25 20.54 -2.10 10.03
CA PRO A 25 21.73 -2.44 9.26
C PRO A 25 21.35 -3.25 8.02
N LEU A 26 21.75 -2.76 6.86
CA LEU A 26 21.49 -3.46 5.61
C LEU A 26 22.55 -4.55 5.35
N PRO A 27 22.13 -5.76 4.96
CA PRO A 27 23.05 -6.80 4.49
C PRO A 27 23.90 -6.33 3.32
N ALA A 28 25.14 -6.86 3.21
CA ALA A 28 25.99 -6.55 2.07
C ALA A 28 25.32 -6.97 0.75
N GLY A 29 25.36 -6.09 -0.24
CA GLY A 29 24.74 -6.35 -1.55
C GLY A 29 23.24 -6.06 -1.61
N THR A 30 22.66 -5.44 -0.58
CA THR A 30 21.25 -5.01 -0.58
C THR A 30 20.96 -4.16 -1.82
N LEU A 31 19.85 -4.46 -2.47
CA LEU A 31 19.30 -3.69 -3.58
C LEU A 31 18.21 -2.74 -3.08
N PHE A 32 18.01 -1.66 -3.80
CA PHE A 32 17.01 -0.65 -3.50
C PHE A 32 15.88 -0.68 -4.52
N ALA A 33 14.65 -0.61 -4.05
CA ALA A 33 13.47 -0.57 -4.88
C ALA A 33 12.88 0.85 -4.95
N ALA A 34 12.28 1.17 -6.10
CA ALA A 34 11.47 2.37 -6.26
C ALA A 34 10.22 2.05 -7.08
N VAL A 35 9.11 2.64 -6.67
CA VAL A 35 7.81 2.47 -7.33
C VAL A 35 7.71 3.39 -8.54
N VAL A 36 7.12 2.87 -9.63
CA VAL A 36 6.65 3.66 -10.77
C VAL A 36 5.17 3.99 -10.53
N PRO A 37 4.84 5.24 -10.20
CA PRO A 37 3.47 5.61 -9.86
C PRO A 37 2.61 5.88 -11.09
N SER A 38 1.31 5.65 -10.98
CA SER A 38 0.32 6.11 -11.94
C SER A 38 0.27 7.64 -12.00
N PRO A 39 0.31 8.25 -13.20
CA PRO A 39 0.10 9.69 -13.37
C PRO A 39 -1.37 10.09 -13.39
N LEU A 40 -2.30 9.12 -13.51
CA LEU A 40 -3.73 9.36 -13.71
C LEU A 40 -4.56 8.96 -12.50
N ALA A 41 -5.63 9.69 -12.26
CA ALA A 41 -6.65 9.36 -11.26
C ALA A 41 -7.56 8.21 -11.72
N ARG A 42 -7.79 8.08 -13.02
CA ARG A 42 -8.53 6.99 -13.67
C ARG A 42 -8.07 6.86 -15.12
N GLY A 43 -7.93 5.64 -15.58
CA GLY A 43 -7.56 5.40 -16.99
C GLY A 43 -7.15 3.98 -17.26
N ARG A 44 -6.60 3.76 -18.44
CA ARG A 44 -6.10 2.46 -18.90
C ARG A 44 -4.62 2.55 -19.26
N ILE A 45 -3.90 1.47 -19.03
CA ILE A 45 -2.52 1.27 -19.46
C ILE A 45 -2.57 0.67 -20.87
N ALA A 46 -2.14 1.43 -21.86
CA ALA A 46 -2.00 0.93 -23.23
C ALA A 46 -0.67 0.15 -23.40
N SER A 47 0.42 0.66 -22.80
CA SER A 47 1.71 -0.03 -22.79
C SER A 47 2.62 0.48 -21.67
N ILE A 48 3.57 -0.38 -21.26
CA ILE A 48 4.67 -0.04 -20.37
C ILE A 48 5.96 -0.44 -21.09
N ASP A 49 6.83 0.54 -21.35
CA ASP A 49 8.17 0.31 -21.92
C ASP A 49 9.23 0.53 -20.84
N THR A 50 9.90 -0.55 -20.48
CA THR A 50 10.96 -0.60 -19.46
C THR A 50 12.36 -0.54 -20.07
N SER A 51 12.51 -0.55 -21.38
CA SER A 51 13.77 -0.71 -22.10
C SER A 51 14.79 0.36 -21.71
N LYS A 52 14.39 1.63 -21.67
CA LYS A 52 15.25 2.74 -21.28
C LYS A 52 15.70 2.62 -19.81
N ALA A 53 14.81 2.24 -18.92
CA ALA A 53 15.12 2.08 -17.50
C ALA A 53 16.16 0.98 -17.29
N MET A 54 16.05 -0.14 -18.01
CA MET A 54 16.97 -1.28 -17.95
C MET A 54 18.39 -0.95 -18.42
N THR A 55 18.58 0.08 -19.25
CA THR A 55 19.92 0.49 -19.70
C THR A 55 20.67 1.40 -18.72
N LEU A 56 20.03 1.89 -17.68
CA LEU A 56 20.63 2.81 -16.75
C LEU A 56 21.65 2.11 -15.84
N PRO A 57 22.79 2.76 -15.52
CA PRO A 57 23.83 2.17 -14.68
C PRO A 57 23.30 1.81 -13.29
N GLY A 58 23.60 0.57 -12.85
CA GLY A 58 23.25 0.06 -11.54
C GLY A 58 21.84 -0.49 -11.43
N VAL A 59 21.01 -0.43 -12.47
CA VAL A 59 19.70 -1.08 -12.52
C VAL A 59 19.87 -2.59 -12.64
N VAL A 60 19.13 -3.34 -11.86
CA VAL A 60 19.10 -4.80 -11.82
C VAL A 60 17.86 -5.35 -12.50
N GLY A 61 16.72 -4.68 -12.33
CA GLY A 61 15.47 -5.12 -12.93
C GLY A 61 14.36 -4.07 -12.85
N VAL A 62 13.35 -4.25 -13.69
CA VAL A 62 12.08 -3.55 -13.64
C VAL A 62 10.97 -4.61 -13.70
N TYR A 63 10.10 -4.60 -12.74
CA TYR A 63 9.07 -5.62 -12.52
C TYR A 63 7.69 -5.00 -12.64
N THR A 64 6.80 -5.69 -13.35
CA THR A 64 5.41 -5.32 -13.60
C THR A 64 4.48 -6.40 -13.05
N ALA A 65 3.18 -6.24 -13.22
CA ALA A 65 2.19 -7.25 -12.85
C ALA A 65 2.50 -8.65 -13.42
N ARG A 66 3.08 -8.71 -14.62
CA ARG A 66 3.42 -9.97 -15.33
C ARG A 66 4.57 -10.75 -14.68
N ASP A 67 5.35 -10.08 -13.85
CA ASP A 67 6.50 -10.67 -13.17
C ASP A 67 6.16 -11.23 -11.78
N ILE A 68 4.90 -11.08 -11.35
CA ILE A 68 4.41 -11.60 -10.07
C ILE A 68 4.31 -13.12 -10.16
N PRO A 69 5.06 -13.88 -9.34
CA PRO A 69 5.10 -15.33 -9.46
C PRO A 69 3.86 -16.05 -8.91
N GLY A 70 3.15 -15.41 -8.00
CA GLY A 70 1.95 -15.95 -7.35
C GLY A 70 0.68 -15.23 -7.81
N GLU A 71 -0.18 -14.87 -6.87
CA GLU A 71 -1.45 -14.20 -7.14
C GLU A 71 -1.29 -12.68 -6.96
N ASN A 72 -1.58 -11.91 -8.01
CA ASN A 72 -1.56 -10.44 -7.99
C ASN A 72 -2.78 -9.87 -7.24
N GLN A 73 -2.85 -10.09 -5.93
CA GLN A 73 -4.00 -9.73 -5.11
C GLN A 73 -3.59 -9.43 -3.67
N ILE A 74 -3.90 -8.21 -3.20
CA ILE A 74 -3.60 -7.73 -1.85
C ILE A 74 -4.84 -7.37 -1.01
N GLY A 75 -6.03 -7.49 -1.57
CA GLY A 75 -7.28 -7.27 -0.83
C GLY A 75 -7.36 -8.18 0.40
N GLY A 76 -7.47 -7.56 1.59
CA GLY A 76 -7.39 -8.27 2.86
C GLY A 76 -8.64 -9.07 3.20
N ILE A 77 -9.81 -8.51 2.92
CA ILE A 77 -11.14 -9.10 3.20
C ILE A 77 -11.80 -9.53 1.90
N PHE A 78 -11.80 -8.65 0.91
CA PHE A 78 -12.32 -8.90 -0.43
C PHE A 78 -11.15 -8.97 -1.42
N PRO A 79 -11.18 -9.85 -2.42
CA PRO A 79 -10.15 -9.94 -3.43
C PRO A 79 -10.40 -8.91 -4.56
N ASP A 80 -10.40 -7.64 -4.22
CA ASP A 80 -10.74 -6.51 -5.10
C ASP A 80 -9.60 -5.52 -5.31
N GLU A 81 -8.40 -5.82 -4.80
CA GLU A 81 -7.24 -4.95 -4.91
C GLU A 81 -6.02 -5.70 -5.44
N VAL A 82 -5.47 -5.23 -6.55
CA VAL A 82 -4.24 -5.78 -7.14
C VAL A 82 -3.00 -5.06 -6.59
N LEU A 83 -1.87 -5.77 -6.48
CA LEU A 83 -0.60 -5.16 -6.11
C LEU A 83 -0.09 -4.23 -7.21
N LEU A 84 -0.06 -4.71 -8.45
CA LEU A 84 0.33 -3.95 -9.64
C LEU A 84 -0.75 -4.11 -10.72
N PRO A 85 -1.29 -3.03 -11.27
CA PRO A 85 -2.32 -3.11 -12.30
C PRO A 85 -1.76 -3.62 -13.63
N GLU A 86 -2.54 -4.41 -14.35
CA GLU A 86 -2.25 -4.83 -15.71
C GLU A 86 -2.86 -3.89 -16.75
N GLU A 87 -4.06 -3.40 -16.47
CA GLU A 87 -4.85 -2.66 -17.46
C GLU A 87 -5.46 -1.36 -16.91
N HIS A 88 -6.04 -1.37 -15.71
CA HIS A 88 -6.81 -0.23 -15.21
C HIS A 88 -6.07 0.53 -14.10
N LEU A 89 -6.07 1.86 -14.22
CA LEU A 89 -5.57 2.78 -13.20
C LEU A 89 -6.75 3.37 -12.43
N HIS A 90 -6.66 3.33 -11.09
CA HIS A 90 -7.76 3.70 -10.20
C HIS A 90 -7.50 4.95 -9.37
N TYR A 91 -6.22 5.35 -9.19
CA TYR A 91 -5.85 6.55 -8.43
C TYR A 91 -4.45 7.04 -8.80
N ILE A 92 -4.21 8.35 -8.60
CA ILE A 92 -2.88 8.96 -8.77
C ILE A 92 -1.91 8.34 -7.75
N GLY A 93 -0.73 7.94 -8.22
CA GLY A 93 0.27 7.33 -7.36
C GLY A 93 0.13 5.81 -7.19
N GLN A 94 -0.89 5.18 -7.78
CA GLN A 94 -1.01 3.72 -7.77
C GLN A 94 0.29 3.07 -8.27
N PRO A 95 0.86 2.11 -7.51
CA PRO A 95 2.03 1.37 -7.97
C PRO A 95 1.74 0.62 -9.27
N VAL A 96 2.49 0.90 -10.35
CA VAL A 96 2.32 0.23 -11.65
C VAL A 96 3.47 -0.72 -11.96
N ALA A 97 4.68 -0.36 -11.53
CA ALA A 97 5.86 -1.18 -11.66
C ALA A 97 6.83 -0.89 -10.52
N VAL A 98 7.80 -1.77 -10.32
CA VAL A 98 8.87 -1.61 -9.33
C VAL A 98 10.21 -1.72 -10.05
N THR A 99 11.06 -0.73 -9.85
CA THR A 99 12.45 -0.74 -10.32
C THR A 99 13.39 -1.13 -9.20
N VAL A 100 14.36 -1.94 -9.49
CA VAL A 100 15.37 -2.44 -8.53
C VAL A 100 16.76 -2.09 -9.01
N ALA A 101 17.58 -1.49 -8.14
CA ALA A 101 18.92 -1.05 -8.47
C ALA A 101 19.87 -1.17 -7.28
N ARG A 102 21.18 -1.02 -7.55
CA ARG A 102 22.26 -1.08 -6.54
C ARG A 102 22.29 0.12 -5.59
N THR A 103 21.61 1.20 -5.92
CA THR A 103 21.47 2.40 -5.06
C THR A 103 20.06 2.97 -5.15
N GLN A 104 19.62 3.63 -4.10
CA GLN A 104 18.31 4.29 -4.06
C GLN A 104 18.16 5.34 -5.19
N THR A 105 19.22 6.11 -5.45
CA THR A 105 19.21 7.10 -6.53
C THR A 105 19.07 6.45 -7.90
N ALA A 106 19.75 5.31 -8.14
CA ALA A 106 19.61 4.58 -9.40
C ALA A 106 18.21 3.99 -9.55
N ALA A 107 17.61 3.43 -8.50
CA ALA A 107 16.24 2.92 -8.52
C ALA A 107 15.22 4.04 -8.86
N ARG A 108 15.32 5.20 -8.21
CA ARG A 108 14.45 6.35 -8.50
C ARG A 108 14.62 6.88 -9.93
N ARG A 109 15.85 6.94 -10.44
CA ARG A 109 16.12 7.33 -11.84
C ARG A 109 15.55 6.32 -12.83
N ALA A 110 15.66 5.04 -12.52
CA ALA A 110 15.04 4.00 -13.32
C ALA A 110 13.51 4.12 -13.34
N ALA A 111 12.89 4.35 -12.20
CA ALA A 111 11.44 4.57 -12.11
C ALA A 111 10.97 5.75 -12.98
N ALA A 112 11.72 6.87 -12.96
CA ALA A 112 11.43 8.03 -13.81
C ALA A 112 11.71 7.79 -15.31
N ALA A 113 12.43 6.75 -15.68
CA ALA A 113 12.77 6.42 -17.06
C ALA A 113 11.83 5.36 -17.69
N VAL A 114 10.96 4.74 -16.92
CA VAL A 114 9.89 3.88 -17.42
C VAL A 114 8.89 4.73 -18.19
N LEU A 115 8.59 4.35 -19.41
CA LEU A 115 7.61 5.03 -20.25
C LEU A 115 6.28 4.28 -20.19
N MET A 116 5.24 4.99 -19.81
CA MET A 116 3.88 4.46 -19.77
C MET A 116 3.01 5.24 -20.75
N VAL A 117 2.37 4.52 -21.66
CA VAL A 117 1.31 5.08 -22.51
C VAL A 117 -0.02 4.76 -21.88
N THR A 118 -0.80 5.79 -21.60
CA THR A 118 -2.07 5.68 -20.89
C THR A 118 -3.19 6.36 -21.66
N GLU A 119 -4.39 5.87 -21.49
CA GLU A 119 -5.64 6.47 -21.95
C GLU A 119 -6.38 7.00 -20.71
N GLU A 120 -6.55 8.32 -20.65
CA GLU A 120 -7.21 8.96 -19.53
C GLU A 120 -8.73 8.77 -19.61
N GLU A 121 -9.34 8.42 -18.47
CA GLU A 121 -10.78 8.37 -18.28
C GLU A 121 -11.20 9.45 -17.28
N LYS A 122 -12.43 9.97 -17.43
CA LYS A 122 -12.95 10.97 -16.49
C LYS A 122 -13.13 10.35 -15.11
N PRO A 123 -12.40 10.81 -14.08
CA PRO A 123 -12.59 10.32 -12.72
C PRO A 123 -13.86 10.92 -12.08
N VAL A 124 -14.46 10.20 -11.15
CA VAL A 124 -15.50 10.72 -10.25
C VAL A 124 -14.85 10.98 -8.90
N LEU A 125 -14.71 12.26 -8.54
CA LEU A 125 -13.98 12.67 -7.34
C LEU A 125 -14.89 13.16 -6.20
N ASP A 126 -16.15 13.48 -6.51
CA ASP A 126 -17.15 13.87 -5.51
C ASP A 126 -17.96 12.63 -5.10
N PRO A 127 -17.96 12.26 -3.80
CA PRO A 127 -18.70 11.09 -3.32
C PRO A 127 -20.21 11.20 -3.51
N ARG A 128 -20.77 12.40 -3.59
CA ARG A 128 -22.19 12.63 -3.89
C ARG A 128 -22.52 12.30 -5.35
N GLU A 129 -21.67 12.78 -6.26
CA GLU A 129 -21.79 12.46 -7.68
C GLU A 129 -21.66 10.94 -7.89
N ALA A 130 -20.73 10.29 -7.18
CA ALA A 130 -20.57 8.84 -7.23
C ALA A 130 -21.81 8.10 -6.74
N ALA A 131 -22.40 8.54 -5.63
CA ALA A 131 -23.63 7.97 -5.09
C ALA A 131 -24.83 8.15 -6.04
N GLU A 132 -25.01 9.33 -6.63
CA GLU A 132 -26.05 9.62 -7.62
C GLU A 132 -25.93 8.75 -8.88
N ARG A 133 -24.71 8.42 -9.27
CA ARG A 133 -24.41 7.53 -10.41
C ARG A 133 -24.47 6.05 -10.07
N GLY A 134 -24.62 5.70 -8.80
CA GLY A 134 -24.53 4.33 -8.33
C GLY A 134 -23.10 3.75 -8.38
N GLU A 135 -22.06 4.58 -8.55
CA GLU A 135 -20.65 4.20 -8.52
C GLU A 135 -20.16 4.12 -7.08
N ILE A 136 -20.56 3.08 -6.37
CA ILE A 136 -20.21 2.87 -4.96
C ILE A 136 -19.11 1.83 -4.81
N ILE A 137 -18.26 2.01 -3.77
CA ILE A 137 -17.20 1.06 -3.42
C ILE A 137 -17.78 0.01 -2.48
N GLY A 138 -17.79 -1.24 -2.94
CA GLY A 138 -18.27 -2.39 -2.18
C GLY A 138 -19.80 -2.40 -2.01
N THR A 139 -20.30 -3.35 -1.23
CA THR A 139 -21.73 -3.53 -0.98
C THR A 139 -22.16 -2.67 0.21
N PRO A 140 -23.23 -1.87 0.11
CA PRO A 140 -23.76 -1.13 1.24
C PRO A 140 -24.11 -2.07 2.40
N ARG A 141 -23.65 -1.71 3.59
CA ARG A 141 -23.97 -2.45 4.82
C ARG A 141 -24.94 -1.60 5.64
N VAL A 142 -26.11 -2.16 5.91
CA VAL A 142 -27.13 -1.49 6.72
C VAL A 142 -27.23 -2.22 8.06
N PHE A 143 -27.14 -1.47 9.13
CA PHE A 143 -27.45 -1.93 10.48
C PHE A 143 -28.65 -1.12 10.99
N SER A 144 -29.71 -1.80 11.39
CA SER A 144 -30.90 -1.17 11.91
C SER A 144 -31.33 -1.84 13.21
N ARG A 145 -31.78 -1.03 14.19
CA ARG A 145 -32.36 -1.50 15.44
C ARG A 145 -33.59 -0.67 15.78
N GLY A 146 -34.70 -1.35 16.02
CA GLY A 146 -35.99 -0.70 16.29
C GLY A 146 -36.65 -0.15 15.02
N ASP A 147 -37.48 0.86 15.17
CA ASP A 147 -38.16 1.59 14.08
C ASP A 147 -37.70 3.07 14.08
N PRO A 148 -36.62 3.41 13.37
CA PRO A 148 -36.16 4.79 13.29
C PRO A 148 -37.16 5.74 12.65
N ASP A 149 -37.89 5.29 11.62
CA ASP A 149 -38.84 6.13 10.89
C ASP A 149 -40.07 6.44 11.73
N GLY A 150 -40.50 5.51 12.56
CA GLY A 150 -41.55 5.75 13.58
C GLY A 150 -41.09 6.71 14.66
N ALA A 151 -39.88 6.51 15.19
CA ALA A 151 -39.29 7.36 16.24
C ALA A 151 -39.17 8.83 15.81
N TRP A 152 -38.80 9.11 14.55
CA TRP A 152 -38.75 10.47 14.01
C TRP A 152 -40.09 11.22 14.14
N LYS A 153 -41.22 10.53 13.97
CA LYS A 153 -42.57 11.12 14.04
C LYS A 153 -42.99 11.42 15.47
N GLU A 154 -42.36 10.79 16.45
CA GLU A 154 -42.67 10.94 17.87
C GLU A 154 -41.73 11.93 18.59
N CYS A 155 -40.76 12.51 17.88
CA CYS A 155 -39.84 13.50 18.44
C CYS A 155 -40.50 14.88 18.56
N ASP A 156 -40.45 15.50 19.75
CA ASP A 156 -40.92 16.86 19.98
C ASP A 156 -40.05 17.92 19.28
N LEU A 157 -38.78 17.62 19.05
CA LEU A 157 -37.84 18.53 18.41
C LEU A 157 -36.91 17.75 17.48
N LEU A 158 -36.81 18.20 16.24
CA LEU A 158 -35.84 17.72 15.26
C LEU A 158 -34.81 18.81 14.96
N VAL A 159 -33.55 18.46 15.02
CA VAL A 159 -32.46 19.35 14.64
C VAL A 159 -31.69 18.70 13.51
N GLU A 160 -31.59 19.40 12.39
CA GLU A 160 -30.83 18.95 11.21
C GLU A 160 -29.57 19.81 11.02
N GLY A 161 -28.51 19.20 10.56
CA GLY A 161 -27.27 19.89 10.28
C GLY A 161 -26.43 19.15 9.26
N ARG A 162 -25.49 19.86 8.65
CA ARG A 162 -24.53 19.32 7.70
C ARG A 162 -23.12 19.63 8.15
N VAL A 163 -22.25 18.63 8.10
CA VAL A 163 -20.82 18.76 8.38
C VAL A 163 -20.05 18.26 7.18
N GLU A 164 -19.09 19.05 6.72
CA GLU A 164 -18.12 18.64 5.68
C GLU A 164 -16.73 18.71 6.28
N THR A 165 -15.96 17.61 6.11
CA THR A 165 -14.56 17.53 6.51
C THR A 165 -13.72 17.11 5.31
N GLY A 166 -12.55 17.73 5.14
CA GLY A 166 -11.56 17.28 4.16
C GLY A 166 -10.82 16.02 4.61
N GLY A 167 -10.04 15.46 3.72
CA GLY A 167 -9.08 14.42 4.06
C GLY A 167 -8.03 14.92 5.05
N GLN A 168 -7.57 14.05 5.93
CA GLN A 168 -6.52 14.34 6.90
C GLN A 168 -5.45 13.25 6.84
N GLU A 169 -4.20 13.70 6.71
CA GLU A 169 -3.03 12.83 6.78
C GLU A 169 -2.39 12.91 8.16
N HIS A 170 -2.01 11.76 8.72
CA HIS A 170 -1.42 11.68 10.06
C HIS A 170 0.01 12.23 10.12
N LEU A 171 0.75 12.23 9.00
CA LEU A 171 2.15 12.63 8.90
C LEU A 171 3.03 11.95 9.96
N TYR A 172 2.86 10.64 10.12
CA TYR A 172 3.64 9.85 11.08
C TYR A 172 5.14 9.87 10.72
N LEU A 173 5.99 9.75 11.75
CA LEU A 173 7.44 9.91 11.62
C LEU A 173 8.06 8.82 10.73
N GLU A 174 7.73 7.56 10.99
CA GLU A 174 8.12 6.45 10.13
C GLU A 174 7.07 6.23 9.05
N THR A 175 7.40 6.60 7.83
CA THR A 175 6.58 6.31 6.65
C THR A 175 6.66 4.81 6.30
N GLN A 176 6.06 4.41 5.20
CA GLN A 176 6.06 3.02 4.77
C GLN A 176 7.44 2.59 4.28
N GLY A 177 8.01 1.58 4.93
CA GLY A 177 9.29 1.00 4.59
C GLY A 177 9.32 -0.50 4.84
N CYS A 178 10.14 -1.21 4.09
CA CYS A 178 10.43 -2.62 4.35
C CYS A 178 11.81 -3.04 3.85
N ILE A 179 12.35 -4.08 4.50
CA ILE A 179 13.55 -4.79 4.07
C ILE A 179 13.14 -6.25 3.86
N ALA A 180 13.36 -6.78 2.66
CA ALA A 180 13.09 -8.17 2.33
C ALA A 180 14.41 -8.95 2.25
N VAL A 181 14.51 -10.03 3.00
CA VAL A 181 15.70 -10.89 3.06
C VAL A 181 15.30 -12.31 2.65
N PRO A 182 15.74 -12.78 1.47
CA PRO A 182 15.54 -14.17 1.07
C PRO A 182 16.23 -15.12 2.06
N ARG A 183 15.56 -16.26 2.34
CA ARG A 183 16.09 -17.31 3.21
C ARG A 183 16.60 -18.48 2.38
N GLU A 184 17.58 -19.22 2.92
CA GLU A 184 18.18 -20.40 2.25
C GLU A 184 17.16 -21.51 1.98
N ASP A 185 16.12 -21.62 2.81
CA ASP A 185 15.03 -22.58 2.64
C ASP A 185 14.02 -22.19 1.54
N GLY A 186 14.29 -21.09 0.81
CA GLY A 186 13.37 -20.51 -0.18
C GLY A 186 12.22 -19.73 0.44
N GLY A 187 12.28 -19.42 1.73
CA GLY A 187 11.36 -18.52 2.43
C GLY A 187 11.80 -17.06 2.31
N MET A 188 11.05 -16.19 3.00
CA MET A 188 11.29 -14.75 3.00
C MET A 188 11.15 -14.20 4.42
N LYS A 189 12.13 -13.40 4.86
CA LYS A 189 12.00 -12.56 6.05
C LYS A 189 11.76 -11.13 5.61
N ILE A 190 10.75 -10.50 6.20
CA ILE A 190 10.36 -9.11 5.96
C ILE A 190 10.48 -8.34 7.27
N LEU A 191 11.26 -7.27 7.29
CA LEU A 191 11.16 -6.23 8.30
C LEU A 191 10.27 -5.13 7.73
N SER A 192 9.20 -4.75 8.40
CA SER A 192 8.21 -3.81 7.85
C SER A 192 7.63 -2.90 8.92
N SER A 193 7.54 -1.61 8.59
CA SER A 193 6.71 -0.67 9.36
C SER A 193 5.23 -0.97 9.09
N THR A 194 4.60 -1.79 9.92
CA THR A 194 3.21 -2.20 9.73
C THR A 194 2.49 -2.40 11.06
N GLN A 195 1.19 -2.13 11.08
CA GLN A 195 0.30 -2.47 12.20
C GLN A 195 -0.27 -3.89 12.10
N GLY A 196 -0.11 -4.54 10.93
CA GLY A 196 -0.70 -5.84 10.64
C GLY A 196 0.30 -6.87 10.13
N PRO A 197 1.29 -7.34 10.93
CA PRO A 197 2.32 -8.26 10.45
C PRO A 197 1.77 -9.55 9.85
N THR A 198 0.71 -10.11 10.41
CA THR A 198 0.04 -11.31 9.86
C THR A 198 -0.61 -11.03 8.49
N LEU A 199 -1.14 -9.82 8.28
CA LEU A 199 -1.69 -9.45 6.97
C LEU A 199 -0.56 -9.33 5.94
N VAL A 200 0.55 -8.67 6.28
CA VAL A 200 1.74 -8.59 5.43
C VAL A 200 2.26 -9.98 5.09
N GLN A 201 2.38 -10.87 6.09
CA GLN A 201 2.79 -12.26 5.90
C GLN A 201 1.91 -12.97 4.87
N LYS A 202 0.59 -12.86 5.02
CA LYS A 202 -0.39 -13.46 4.10
C LYS A 202 -0.25 -12.90 2.69
N MET A 203 -0.12 -11.57 2.54
CA MET A 203 -0.03 -10.92 1.22
C MET A 203 1.29 -11.27 0.52
N VAL A 204 2.42 -11.20 1.24
CA VAL A 204 3.73 -11.56 0.68
C VAL A 204 3.75 -13.02 0.22
N SER A 205 3.21 -13.94 1.03
CA SER A 205 3.14 -15.35 0.67
C SER A 205 2.31 -15.58 -0.59
N ARG A 206 1.16 -14.91 -0.70
CA ARG A 206 0.27 -14.97 -1.85
C ARG A 206 0.97 -14.45 -3.12
N ILE A 207 1.57 -13.26 -3.05
CA ILE A 207 2.28 -12.62 -4.17
C ILE A 207 3.47 -13.46 -4.64
N LEU A 208 4.22 -14.03 -3.70
CA LEU A 208 5.39 -14.87 -4.02
C LEU A 208 5.02 -16.31 -4.41
N GLY A 209 3.78 -16.73 -4.19
CA GLY A 209 3.36 -18.10 -4.43
C GLY A 209 4.02 -19.12 -3.51
N ILE A 210 4.36 -18.71 -2.27
CA ILE A 210 4.97 -19.58 -1.25
C ILE A 210 4.02 -19.81 -0.09
N GLU A 211 4.25 -20.87 0.68
CA GLU A 211 3.43 -21.19 1.85
C GLU A 211 3.62 -20.13 2.96
N MET A 212 2.53 -19.77 3.65
CA MET A 212 2.52 -18.69 4.65
C MET A 212 3.55 -18.89 5.77
N HIS A 213 3.79 -20.12 6.21
CA HIS A 213 4.78 -20.44 7.24
C HIS A 213 6.25 -20.20 6.80
N ARG A 214 6.50 -20.04 5.49
CA ARG A 214 7.81 -19.72 4.94
C ARG A 214 8.08 -18.21 4.86
N THR A 215 7.09 -17.40 5.23
CA THR A 215 7.22 -15.94 5.32
C THR A 215 7.23 -15.54 6.79
N GLU A 216 8.29 -14.88 7.22
CA GLU A 216 8.44 -14.28 8.54
C GLU A 216 8.30 -12.77 8.43
N VAL A 217 7.51 -12.14 9.29
CA VAL A 217 7.38 -10.67 9.34
C VAL A 217 7.73 -10.19 10.73
N GLU A 218 8.68 -9.27 10.79
CA GLU A 218 9.13 -8.60 11.99
C GLU A 218 8.83 -7.10 11.89
N VAL A 219 8.33 -6.53 12.96
CA VAL A 219 8.12 -5.09 13.12
C VAL A 219 9.19 -4.59 14.08
N PRO A 220 10.13 -3.74 13.62
CA PRO A 220 11.23 -3.26 14.47
C PRO A 220 10.76 -2.37 15.60
#